data_cb7032e1fda246beeb4dab8a2c5f6d38
#
_entry.id   cb7032e1fda246beeb4dab8a2c5f6d38
#
_cell.length_a   1.000
_cell.length_b   1.000
_cell.length_c   1.000
_cell.angle_alpha   90.00
_cell.angle_beta   90.00
_cell.angle_gamma   90.00
#
_symmetry.space_group_name_H-M   'P 1'
#
loop_
_entity.id
_entity.type
_entity.pdbx_description
1 polymer ?
#
loop_
_entity_poly.entity_id
_entity_poly.type
_entity_poly.pdbx_seq_one_letter_code
_entity_poly.pdbx_strand_id
1 'polypeptide(L)'
;MKKVLITGITGMIGKHLAKSLHQKGYEVAGLSRATSASRYLIEKPFYKHFQGDILDEKFLRNVWKSWQPDLVYHLAAQAYNGESWNAEDTTYLLNIKGSRNVFETCREYSPKARIIPACSSAEYGFVPEDMIPINEDITPLKPITPYGVSKAAMEMMARQFHLNFGMDVVLPRLFIHVGPDHHPSQTMLRKRTCAFGPQARRLCKGIQKRH
;
A
#
# COMPACT_ATOMS: atom_id res chain seq x y z
N MET A 1 -0.77 -14.17 22.25
CA MET A 1 -1.49 -13.87 21.01
C MET A 1 -0.60 -12.97 20.19
N LYS A 2 -0.46 -13.17 18.85
CA LYS A 2 0.37 -12.29 18.02
C LYS A 2 -0.34 -10.97 17.76
N LYS A 3 0.40 -9.87 17.88
CA LYS A 3 -0.08 -8.50 17.69
C LYS A 3 0.14 -8.04 16.24
N VAL A 4 -0.91 -7.53 15.63
CA VAL A 4 -0.87 -7.03 14.25
C VAL A 4 -1.16 -5.53 14.24
N LEU A 5 -0.37 -4.78 13.48
CA LEU A 5 -0.64 -3.38 13.17
C LEU A 5 -0.95 -3.23 11.68
N ILE A 6 -2.07 -2.58 11.36
CA ILE A 6 -2.48 -2.29 9.98
C ILE A 6 -2.49 -0.77 9.78
N THR A 7 -1.54 -0.22 9.02
CA THR A 7 -1.64 1.17 8.58
C THR A 7 -2.60 1.27 7.41
N GLY A 8 -3.44 2.31 7.35
CA GLY A 8 -4.49 2.41 6.35
C GLY A 8 -5.67 1.46 6.59
N ILE A 9 -5.93 1.10 7.84
CA ILE A 9 -6.99 0.17 8.25
C ILE A 9 -8.38 0.56 7.76
N THR A 10 -8.61 1.85 7.50
CA THR A 10 -9.90 2.39 7.05
C THR A 10 -10.17 2.19 5.56
N GLY A 11 -9.15 1.79 4.80
CA GLY A 11 -9.30 1.40 3.41
C GLY A 11 -10.05 0.07 3.23
N MET A 12 -10.50 -0.23 2.01
CA MET A 12 -11.24 -1.46 1.70
C MET A 12 -10.45 -2.71 2.15
N ILE A 13 -9.21 -2.86 1.70
CA ILE A 13 -8.37 -4.02 2.07
C ILE A 13 -8.14 -4.06 3.58
N GLY A 14 -7.84 -2.90 4.20
CA GLY A 14 -7.56 -2.80 5.63
C GLY A 14 -8.69 -3.30 6.51
N LYS A 15 -9.93 -2.93 6.19
CA LYS A 15 -11.13 -3.37 6.94
C LYS A 15 -11.33 -4.88 6.87
N HIS A 16 -11.28 -5.45 5.66
CA HIS A 16 -11.48 -6.88 5.46
C HIS A 16 -10.36 -7.69 6.09
N LEU A 17 -9.12 -7.23 5.96
CA LEU A 17 -7.96 -7.86 6.59
C LEU A 17 -8.07 -7.85 8.12
N ALA A 18 -8.44 -6.70 8.71
CA ALA A 18 -8.63 -6.59 10.16
C ALA A 18 -9.66 -7.59 10.68
N LYS A 19 -10.81 -7.69 10.00
CA LYS A 19 -11.86 -8.67 10.36
C LYS A 19 -11.34 -10.11 10.27
N SER A 20 -10.68 -10.46 9.17
CA SER A 20 -10.15 -11.81 8.97
C SER A 20 -9.08 -12.18 10.01
N LEU A 21 -8.18 -11.27 10.33
CA LEU A 21 -7.14 -11.50 11.34
C LEU A 21 -7.73 -11.65 12.75
N HIS A 22 -8.70 -10.81 13.10
CA HIS A 22 -9.40 -10.95 14.38
C HIS A 22 -10.10 -12.31 14.50
N GLN A 23 -10.80 -12.77 13.47
CA GLN A 23 -11.44 -14.08 13.43
C GLN A 23 -10.45 -15.25 13.58
N LYS A 24 -9.20 -15.04 13.17
CA LYS A 24 -8.09 -15.99 13.33
C LYS A 24 -7.38 -15.89 14.70
N GLY A 25 -7.89 -15.07 15.61
CA GLY A 25 -7.35 -14.94 16.96
C GLY A 25 -6.14 -14.03 17.10
N TYR A 26 -5.88 -13.14 16.13
CA TYR A 26 -4.85 -12.10 16.27
C TYR A 26 -5.38 -10.92 17.09
N GLU A 27 -4.50 -10.29 17.84
CA GLU A 27 -4.75 -8.99 18.47
C GLU A 27 -4.46 -7.89 17.45
N VAL A 28 -5.51 -7.17 17.01
CA VAL A 28 -5.40 -6.22 15.88
C VAL A 28 -5.40 -4.79 16.36
N ALA A 29 -4.47 -3.98 15.83
CA ALA A 29 -4.52 -2.54 15.89
C ALA A 29 -4.50 -1.94 14.49
N GLY A 30 -5.10 -0.77 14.34
CA GLY A 30 -5.13 -0.03 13.10
C GLY A 30 -4.67 1.41 13.25
N LEU A 31 -4.03 1.93 12.21
CA LEU A 31 -3.62 3.32 12.11
C LEU A 31 -4.27 3.96 10.89
N SER A 32 -4.87 5.14 11.05
CA SER A 32 -5.38 5.96 9.95
C SER A 32 -5.52 7.44 10.33
N ARG A 33 -5.58 8.30 9.31
CA ARG A 33 -5.79 9.75 9.49
C ARG A 33 -7.24 10.11 9.85
N ALA A 34 -8.19 9.31 9.39
CA ALA A 34 -9.59 9.70 9.35
C ALA A 34 -10.33 9.44 10.65
N THR A 35 -11.00 10.48 11.15
CA THR A 35 -12.03 10.41 12.21
C THR A 35 -13.33 9.78 11.71
N SER A 36 -13.74 10.07 10.46
CA SER A 36 -15.03 9.62 9.90
C SER A 36 -15.07 8.14 9.58
N ALA A 37 -13.94 7.53 9.31
CA ALA A 37 -13.85 6.09 9.11
C ALA A 37 -14.01 5.31 10.42
N SER A 38 -13.87 5.97 11.56
CA SER A 38 -14.14 5.37 12.86
C SER A 38 -15.61 4.94 13.02
N ARG A 39 -16.59 5.57 12.33
CA ARG A 39 -18.00 5.14 12.40
C ARG A 39 -18.22 3.68 11.99
N TYR A 40 -17.57 3.21 10.91
CA TYR A 40 -17.64 1.81 10.49
C TYR A 40 -16.85 0.87 11.39
N LEU A 41 -15.94 1.41 12.17
CA LEU A 41 -15.03 0.66 13.04
C LEU A 41 -15.53 0.65 14.48
N ILE A 42 -16.31 1.66 14.92
CA ILE A 42 -16.83 1.81 16.29
C ILE A 42 -17.89 0.75 16.62
N GLU A 43 -18.63 0.23 15.64
CA GLU A 43 -19.65 -0.79 15.90
C GLU A 43 -19.09 -2.18 16.30
N LYS A 44 -17.75 -2.38 16.21
CA LYS A 44 -17.11 -3.66 16.59
C LYS A 44 -15.78 -3.41 17.31
N PRO A 45 -15.72 -3.49 18.63
CA PRO A 45 -14.55 -3.17 19.46
C PRO A 45 -13.44 -4.26 19.41
N PHE A 46 -13.21 -4.89 18.27
CA PHE A 46 -12.26 -5.98 18.17
C PHE A 46 -10.83 -5.55 17.85
N TYR A 47 -10.56 -4.23 17.72
CA TYR A 47 -9.22 -3.73 17.50
C TYR A 47 -9.00 -2.36 18.13
N LYS A 48 -7.73 -2.05 18.40
CA LYS A 48 -7.30 -0.74 18.89
C LYS A 48 -7.06 0.20 17.70
N HIS A 49 -7.60 1.41 17.74
CA HIS A 49 -7.37 2.41 16.69
C HIS A 49 -6.44 3.52 17.16
N PHE A 50 -5.43 3.80 16.35
CA PHE A 50 -4.54 4.93 16.49
C PHE A 50 -4.83 5.94 15.37
N GLN A 51 -5.24 7.15 15.76
CA GLN A 51 -5.52 8.21 14.81
C GLN A 51 -4.31 9.10 14.63
N GLY A 52 -3.79 9.19 13.40
CA GLY A 52 -2.63 10.03 13.08
C GLY A 52 -2.11 9.79 11.66
N ASP A 53 -1.01 10.45 11.33
CA ASP A 53 -0.39 10.41 10.01
C ASP A 53 0.94 9.63 10.04
N ILE A 54 1.22 8.86 8.99
CA ILE A 54 2.50 8.14 8.81
C ILE A 54 3.67 9.11 8.54
N LEU A 55 3.39 10.36 8.24
CA LEU A 55 4.41 11.41 8.12
C LEU A 55 4.87 11.94 9.49
N ASP A 56 4.09 11.75 10.54
CA ASP A 56 4.45 12.12 11.91
C ASP A 56 5.28 11.01 12.57
N GLU A 57 6.60 11.19 12.55
CA GLU A 57 7.55 10.23 13.13
C GLU A 57 7.37 10.06 14.64
N LYS A 58 7.05 11.15 15.36
CA LYS A 58 6.83 11.10 16.81
C LYS A 58 5.58 10.29 17.15
N PHE A 59 4.52 10.50 16.39
CA PHE A 59 3.29 9.71 16.51
C PHE A 59 3.56 8.22 16.25
N LEU A 60 4.26 7.88 15.17
CA LEU A 60 4.60 6.49 14.86
C LEU A 60 5.40 5.82 16.00
N ARG A 61 6.44 6.50 16.51
CA ARG A 61 7.22 5.99 17.66
C ARG A 61 6.34 5.70 18.87
N ASN A 62 5.39 6.58 19.18
CA ASN A 62 4.46 6.37 20.30
C ASN A 62 3.53 5.15 20.05
N VAL A 63 3.04 4.97 18.82
CA VAL A 63 2.25 3.80 18.44
C VAL A 63 3.05 2.52 18.65
N TRP A 64 4.27 2.44 18.11
CA TRP A 64 5.12 1.25 18.23
C TRP A 64 5.52 0.93 19.66
N LYS A 65 5.90 1.94 20.45
CA LYS A 65 6.21 1.77 21.90
C LYS A 65 5.03 1.20 22.67
N SER A 66 3.82 1.64 22.36
CA SER A 66 2.62 1.21 23.09
C SER A 66 2.05 -0.13 22.60
N TRP A 67 2.25 -0.47 21.32
CA TRP A 67 1.65 -1.66 20.71
C TRP A 67 2.62 -2.82 20.55
N GLN A 68 3.85 -2.55 20.09
CA GLN A 68 4.89 -3.55 19.80
C GLN A 68 4.37 -4.70 18.91
N PRO A 69 4.10 -4.43 17.62
CA PRO A 69 3.54 -5.41 16.70
C PRO A 69 4.54 -6.53 16.37
N ASP A 70 4.01 -7.76 16.21
CA ASP A 70 4.72 -8.91 15.62
C ASP A 70 4.59 -8.93 14.09
N LEU A 71 3.49 -8.36 13.57
CA LEU A 71 3.18 -8.27 12.15
C LEU A 71 2.72 -6.84 11.81
N VAL A 72 3.23 -6.30 10.71
CA VAL A 72 2.85 -4.97 10.22
C VAL A 72 2.37 -5.08 8.78
N TYR A 73 1.09 -4.82 8.54
CA TYR A 73 0.56 -4.62 7.18
C TYR A 73 0.55 -3.13 6.86
N HIS A 74 1.42 -2.72 5.95
CA HIS A 74 1.52 -1.32 5.56
C HIS A 74 0.70 -1.06 4.30
N LEU A 75 -0.57 -0.63 4.50
CA LEU A 75 -1.55 -0.34 3.45
C LEU A 75 -1.81 1.15 3.27
N ALA A 76 -1.31 2.00 4.19
CA ALA A 76 -1.46 3.45 4.10
C ALA A 76 -0.68 3.99 2.89
N ALA A 77 -1.41 4.59 1.95
CA ALA A 77 -0.84 5.18 0.74
C ALA A 77 -1.85 6.14 0.09
N GLN A 78 -1.36 7.01 -0.79
CA GLN A 78 -2.18 7.52 -1.88
C GLN A 78 -2.29 6.38 -2.90
N ALA A 79 -3.48 5.79 -3.05
CA ALA A 79 -3.68 4.51 -3.72
C ALA A 79 -4.29 4.63 -5.14
N TYR A 80 -4.55 5.85 -5.60
CA TYR A 80 -5.24 6.08 -6.87
C TYR A 80 -4.26 6.43 -7.98
N ASN A 81 -4.08 5.48 -8.91
CA ASN A 81 -3.16 5.63 -10.04
C ASN A 81 -3.49 6.86 -10.91
N GLY A 82 -4.79 7.07 -11.21
CA GLY A 82 -5.23 8.22 -12.01
C GLY A 82 -5.05 9.58 -11.32
N GLU A 83 -5.28 9.64 -10.01
CA GLU A 83 -5.11 10.86 -9.21
C GLU A 83 -3.65 11.23 -9.00
N SER A 84 -2.73 10.26 -9.07
CA SER A 84 -1.30 10.50 -8.85
C SER A 84 -0.69 11.51 -9.84
N TRP A 85 -1.29 11.71 -11.00
CA TRP A 85 -0.88 12.71 -11.97
C TRP A 85 -1.19 14.16 -11.54
N ASN A 86 -2.24 14.35 -10.75
CA ASN A 86 -2.66 15.67 -10.25
C ASN A 86 -2.15 15.95 -8.84
N ALA A 87 -1.63 14.93 -8.17
CA ALA A 87 -1.17 14.99 -6.78
C ALA A 87 0.18 14.28 -6.62
N GLU A 88 1.12 14.55 -7.52
CA GLU A 88 2.41 13.86 -7.61
C GLU A 88 3.23 14.01 -6.33
N ASP A 89 3.42 15.26 -5.86
CA ASP A 89 4.17 15.54 -4.63
C ASP A 89 3.56 14.83 -3.41
N THR A 90 2.23 14.87 -3.29
CA THR A 90 1.53 14.18 -2.21
C THR A 90 1.70 12.67 -2.33
N THR A 91 1.68 12.12 -3.54
CA THR A 91 1.90 10.70 -3.81
C THR A 91 3.30 10.27 -3.37
N TYR A 92 4.32 11.00 -3.76
CA TYR A 92 5.71 10.68 -3.36
C TYR A 92 5.92 10.89 -1.86
N LEU A 93 5.41 11.98 -1.31
CA LEU A 93 5.53 12.26 0.12
C LEU A 93 4.92 11.13 0.97
N LEU A 94 3.68 10.73 0.69
CA LEU A 94 2.99 9.68 1.44
C LEU A 94 3.59 8.29 1.18
N ASN A 95 3.77 7.94 -0.09
CA ASN A 95 4.13 6.56 -0.44
C ASN A 95 5.63 6.26 -0.26
N ILE A 96 6.49 7.28 -0.34
CA ILE A 96 7.95 7.11 -0.16
C ILE A 96 8.36 7.52 1.26
N LYS A 97 8.20 8.81 1.61
CA LYS A 97 8.63 9.30 2.93
C LYS A 97 7.83 8.66 4.06
N GLY A 98 6.49 8.55 3.90
CA GLY A 98 5.63 7.90 4.88
C GLY A 98 5.99 6.43 5.09
N SER A 99 6.25 5.68 4.00
CA SER A 99 6.68 4.28 4.11
C SER A 99 8.05 4.15 4.77
N ARG A 100 9.00 5.03 4.44
CA ARG A 100 10.31 5.06 5.11
C ARG A 100 10.16 5.24 6.62
N ASN A 101 9.30 6.17 7.05
CA ASN A 101 9.05 6.40 8.47
C ASN A 101 8.50 5.14 9.16
N VAL A 102 7.60 4.41 8.49
CA VAL A 102 7.05 3.13 8.99
C VAL A 102 8.16 2.07 9.10
N PHE A 103 9.02 1.93 8.08
CA PHE A 103 10.12 0.95 8.10
C PHE A 103 11.14 1.28 9.19
N GLU A 104 11.57 2.53 9.32
CA GLU A 104 12.51 2.96 10.38
C GLU A 104 11.93 2.72 11.77
N THR A 105 10.67 3.06 11.98
CA THR A 105 10.02 2.85 13.28
C THR A 105 9.90 1.35 13.59
N CYS A 106 9.55 0.54 12.58
CA CYS A 106 9.48 -0.91 12.74
C CYS A 106 10.87 -1.49 13.09
N ARG A 107 11.91 -1.07 12.38
CA ARG A 107 13.30 -1.47 12.65
C ARG A 107 13.75 -1.12 14.06
N GLU A 108 13.42 0.09 14.53
CA GLU A 108 13.87 0.60 15.82
C GLU A 108 13.13 -0.07 17.01
N TYR A 109 11.80 -0.26 16.90
CA TYR A 109 10.97 -0.68 18.04
C TYR A 109 10.43 -2.10 17.96
N SER A 110 10.44 -2.72 16.80
CA SER A 110 9.99 -4.11 16.59
C SER A 110 10.86 -4.81 15.53
N PRO A 111 12.19 -4.94 15.75
CA PRO A 111 13.13 -5.44 14.74
C PRO A 111 12.87 -6.89 14.30
N LYS A 112 12.12 -7.66 15.09
CA LYS A 112 11.73 -9.05 14.78
C LYS A 112 10.35 -9.14 14.11
N ALA A 113 9.64 -8.02 13.96
CA ALA A 113 8.33 -8.02 13.32
C ALA A 113 8.47 -8.28 11.82
N ARG A 114 7.55 -9.08 11.27
CA ARG A 114 7.38 -9.19 9.82
C ARG A 114 6.62 -7.99 9.30
N ILE A 115 7.16 -7.31 8.29
CA ILE A 115 6.50 -6.20 7.62
C ILE A 115 6.08 -6.58 6.21
N ILE A 116 4.83 -6.23 5.85
CA ILE A 116 4.18 -6.57 4.59
C ILE A 116 3.66 -5.27 3.96
N PRO A 117 4.51 -4.52 3.23
CA PRO A 117 4.07 -3.34 2.51
C PRO A 117 3.30 -3.75 1.26
N ALA A 118 2.17 -3.09 1.00
CA ALA A 118 1.38 -3.31 -0.21
C ALA A 118 2.10 -2.72 -1.43
N CYS A 119 2.86 -3.54 -2.13
CA CYS A 119 3.39 -3.27 -3.46
C CYS A 119 2.27 -3.30 -4.52
N SER A 120 2.56 -3.10 -5.79
CA SER A 120 1.54 -2.95 -6.82
C SER A 120 1.96 -3.51 -8.17
N SER A 121 1.02 -4.08 -8.91
CA SER A 121 1.22 -4.41 -10.33
C SER A 121 1.54 -3.17 -11.20
N ALA A 122 1.22 -1.96 -10.73
CA ALA A 122 1.59 -0.71 -11.41
C ALA A 122 3.12 -0.50 -11.51
N GLU A 123 3.89 -1.23 -10.74
CA GLU A 123 5.36 -1.23 -10.77
C GLU A 123 5.91 -1.86 -12.07
N TYR A 124 5.18 -2.79 -12.68
CA TYR A 124 5.57 -3.37 -13.96
C TYR A 124 5.38 -2.42 -15.14
N GLY A 125 4.44 -1.46 -15.02
CA GLY A 125 4.10 -0.54 -16.11
C GLY A 125 3.43 -1.26 -17.28
N PHE A 126 3.91 -1.01 -18.50
CA PHE A 126 3.46 -1.72 -19.69
C PHE A 126 4.27 -3.00 -19.86
N VAL A 127 3.60 -4.15 -19.85
CA VAL A 127 4.22 -5.46 -20.05
C VAL A 127 3.91 -5.92 -21.46
N PRO A 128 4.92 -6.21 -22.32
CA PRO A 128 4.73 -6.79 -23.64
C PRO A 128 4.07 -8.17 -23.59
N GLU A 129 3.38 -8.56 -24.66
CA GLU A 129 2.63 -9.84 -24.72
C GLU A 129 3.54 -11.07 -24.57
N ASP A 130 4.75 -11.01 -25.09
CA ASP A 130 5.77 -12.06 -24.98
C ASP A 130 6.30 -12.26 -23.55
N MET A 131 6.00 -11.34 -22.65
CA MET A 131 6.30 -11.43 -21.22
C MET A 131 5.10 -11.80 -20.35
N ILE A 132 4.00 -12.26 -20.94
CA ILE A 132 2.81 -12.71 -20.22
C ILE A 132 2.77 -14.25 -20.24
N PRO A 133 2.53 -14.94 -19.11
CA PRO A 133 2.19 -14.38 -17.78
C PRO A 133 3.38 -13.67 -17.09
N ILE A 134 3.06 -12.64 -16.30
CA ILE A 134 4.06 -11.92 -15.50
C ILE A 134 4.71 -12.89 -14.51
N ASN A 135 6.04 -12.84 -14.46
CA ASN A 135 6.85 -13.55 -13.47
C ASN A 135 7.60 -12.53 -12.61
N GLU A 136 7.47 -12.63 -11.29
CA GLU A 136 8.00 -11.66 -10.34
C GLU A 136 9.52 -11.58 -10.32
N ASP A 137 10.22 -12.64 -10.75
CA ASP A 137 11.69 -12.69 -10.71
C ASP A 137 12.34 -12.13 -11.98
N ILE A 138 11.67 -12.26 -13.14
CA ILE A 138 12.25 -11.91 -14.44
C ILE A 138 11.56 -10.74 -15.14
N THR A 139 10.26 -10.49 -14.89
CA THR A 139 9.57 -9.35 -15.49
C THR A 139 10.06 -8.05 -14.87
N PRO A 140 10.69 -7.14 -15.65
CA PRO A 140 11.30 -5.93 -15.10
C PRO A 140 10.27 -4.94 -14.61
N LEU A 141 10.60 -4.21 -13.53
CA LEU A 141 9.82 -3.08 -13.06
C LEU A 141 10.09 -1.87 -13.94
N LYS A 142 9.06 -1.40 -14.65
CA LYS A 142 9.11 -0.23 -15.55
C LYS A 142 7.89 0.67 -15.32
N PRO A 143 7.73 1.25 -14.12
CA PRO A 143 6.56 2.05 -13.80
C PRO A 143 6.45 3.27 -14.70
N ILE A 144 5.21 3.60 -15.10
CA ILE A 144 4.92 4.69 -16.04
C ILE A 144 3.98 5.75 -15.45
N THR A 145 3.66 5.64 -14.17
CA THR A 145 2.81 6.60 -13.46
C THR A 145 3.48 7.02 -12.15
N PRO A 146 3.21 8.23 -11.61
CA PRO A 146 3.75 8.64 -10.32
C PRO A 146 3.44 7.64 -9.19
N TYR A 147 2.23 7.07 -9.20
CA TYR A 147 1.86 6.00 -8.27
C TYR A 147 2.75 4.76 -8.43
N GLY A 148 2.92 4.27 -9.66
CA GLY A 148 3.76 3.10 -9.94
C GLY A 148 5.22 3.33 -9.52
N VAL A 149 5.77 4.52 -9.84
CA VAL A 149 7.12 4.94 -9.41
C VAL A 149 7.22 4.95 -7.89
N SER A 150 6.25 5.52 -7.19
CA SER A 150 6.25 5.58 -5.72
C SER A 150 6.20 4.18 -5.08
N LYS A 151 5.48 3.24 -5.69
CA LYS A 151 5.39 1.85 -5.21
C LYS A 151 6.69 1.08 -5.47
N ALA A 152 7.28 1.22 -6.65
CA ALA A 152 8.60 0.65 -6.94
C ALA A 152 9.68 1.19 -5.99
N ALA A 153 9.69 2.50 -5.71
CA ALA A 153 10.60 3.09 -4.74
C ALA A 153 10.39 2.53 -3.33
N MET A 154 9.14 2.36 -2.89
CA MET A 154 8.82 1.74 -1.61
C MET A 154 9.31 0.27 -1.56
N GLU A 155 9.11 -0.51 -2.62
CA GLU A 155 9.61 -1.89 -2.70
C GLU A 155 11.14 -1.94 -2.62
N MET A 156 11.83 -1.09 -3.37
CA MET A 156 13.30 -1.00 -3.33
C MET A 156 13.81 -0.63 -1.93
N MET A 157 13.16 0.32 -1.25
CA MET A 157 13.49 0.62 0.15
C MET A 157 13.27 -0.59 1.06
N ALA A 158 12.16 -1.29 0.93
CA ALA A 158 11.87 -2.45 1.76
C ALA A 158 12.92 -3.57 1.56
N ARG A 159 13.37 -3.81 0.32
CA ARG A 159 14.48 -4.71 0.00
C ARG A 159 15.79 -4.24 0.64
N GLN A 160 16.07 -2.94 0.58
CA GLN A 160 17.26 -2.36 1.22
C GLN A 160 17.22 -2.54 2.74
N PHE A 161 16.06 -2.37 3.39
CA PHE A 161 15.91 -2.63 4.82
C PHE A 161 16.11 -4.10 5.19
N HIS A 162 15.64 -5.02 4.34
CA HIS A 162 15.90 -6.46 4.51
C HIS A 162 17.41 -6.75 4.42
N LEU A 163 18.06 -6.30 3.35
CA LEU A 163 19.46 -6.63 3.08
C LEU A 163 20.44 -6.02 4.11
N ASN A 164 20.20 -4.76 4.52
CA ASN A 164 21.15 -4.06 5.38
C ASN A 164 20.86 -4.22 6.88
N PHE A 165 19.59 -4.48 7.25
CA PHE A 165 19.19 -4.54 8.65
C PHE A 165 18.56 -5.88 9.05
N GLY A 166 18.47 -6.85 8.14
CA GLY A 166 17.91 -8.17 8.41
C GLY A 166 16.41 -8.17 8.73
N MET A 167 15.66 -7.15 8.34
CA MET A 167 14.22 -7.10 8.59
C MET A 167 13.49 -8.21 7.83
N ASP A 168 12.51 -8.83 8.47
CA ASP A 168 11.62 -9.83 7.84
C ASP A 168 10.56 -9.12 6.99
N VAL A 169 10.75 -9.12 5.67
CA VAL A 169 9.92 -8.38 4.71
C VAL A 169 9.28 -9.33 3.72
N VAL A 170 7.98 -9.15 3.46
CA VAL A 170 7.23 -9.83 2.39
C VAL A 170 6.64 -8.79 1.46
N LEU A 171 6.87 -8.90 0.15
CA LEU A 171 6.57 -7.90 -0.87
C LEU A 171 5.48 -8.37 -1.84
N PRO A 172 4.18 -8.32 -1.46
CA PRO A 172 3.10 -8.70 -2.36
C PRO A 172 2.84 -7.60 -3.38
N ARG A 173 3.07 -7.84 -4.66
CA ARG A 173 2.67 -6.96 -5.76
C ARG A 173 1.20 -7.19 -6.09
N LEU A 174 0.35 -6.41 -5.46
CA LEU A 174 -1.09 -6.55 -5.56
C LEU A 174 -1.61 -6.09 -6.92
N PHE A 175 -2.43 -6.92 -7.54
CA PHE A 175 -3.19 -6.57 -8.75
C PHE A 175 -4.52 -5.89 -8.37
N ILE A 176 -5.47 -5.79 -9.31
CA ILE A 176 -6.77 -5.14 -9.04
C ILE A 176 -7.55 -5.95 -8.02
N HIS A 177 -7.96 -5.27 -6.95
CA HIS A 177 -8.80 -5.82 -5.90
C HIS A 177 -10.19 -5.19 -5.98
N VAL A 178 -11.21 -6.02 -5.93
CA VAL A 178 -12.61 -5.62 -5.84
C VAL A 178 -13.26 -6.33 -4.66
N GLY A 179 -14.19 -5.68 -4.01
CA GLY A 179 -14.87 -6.28 -2.86
C GLY A 179 -16.01 -5.41 -2.34
N PRO A 180 -16.76 -5.90 -1.35
CA PRO A 180 -17.74 -5.10 -0.63
C PRO A 180 -17.10 -3.81 -0.09
N ASP A 181 -17.88 -2.73 0.00
CA ASP A 181 -17.43 -1.39 0.42
C ASP A 181 -16.43 -0.69 -0.53
N HIS A 182 -16.26 -1.22 -1.74
CA HIS A 182 -15.51 -0.52 -2.78
C HIS A 182 -16.29 0.72 -3.24
N HIS A 183 -15.72 1.91 -3.01
CA HIS A 183 -16.43 3.15 -3.37
C HIS A 183 -16.57 3.26 -4.90
N PRO A 184 -17.78 3.58 -5.43
CA PRO A 184 -18.00 3.62 -6.89
C PRO A 184 -17.07 4.57 -7.67
N SER A 185 -16.59 5.66 -7.04
CA SER A 185 -15.60 6.57 -7.64
C SER A 185 -14.21 5.93 -7.78
N GLN A 186 -13.95 4.85 -7.04
CA GLN A 186 -12.70 4.12 -7.03
C GLN A 186 -12.68 3.00 -8.08
N THR A 187 -13.83 2.73 -8.70
CA THR A 187 -13.94 1.67 -9.70
C THR A 187 -13.38 2.19 -11.03
N MET A 188 -12.14 1.79 -11.34
CA MET A 188 -11.54 1.99 -12.68
C MET A 188 -12.43 1.48 -13.83
N LEU A 189 -13.43 0.66 -13.53
CA LEU A 189 -14.36 0.05 -14.47
C LEU A 189 -15.36 1.05 -15.08
N ARG A 190 -15.60 2.23 -14.48
CA ARG A 190 -16.61 3.17 -14.99
C ARG A 190 -16.14 4.16 -16.03
N LYS A 191 -14.84 4.39 -16.16
CA LYS A 191 -14.29 5.20 -17.27
C LYS A 191 -13.06 4.48 -17.79
N ARG A 192 -13.06 4.10 -19.05
CA ARG A 192 -11.89 3.78 -19.87
C ARG A 192 -10.94 5.00 -19.95
N THR A 193 -10.71 5.67 -18.85
CA THR A 193 -9.64 6.63 -18.73
C THR A 193 -8.39 5.81 -18.44
N CYS A 194 -7.63 5.58 -19.51
CA CYS A 194 -6.28 5.07 -19.40
C CYS A 194 -5.63 5.74 -18.19
N ALA A 195 -5.11 4.95 -17.26
CA ALA A 195 -4.28 5.42 -16.15
C ALA A 195 -2.99 6.10 -16.65
N PHE A 196 -2.92 6.34 -17.94
CA PHE A 196 -1.81 6.88 -18.69
C PHE A 196 -1.94 8.39 -18.86
N GLY A 197 -0.86 9.12 -18.62
CA GLY A 197 -0.76 10.55 -18.92
C GLY A 197 -1.01 10.86 -20.40
N PRO A 198 -1.15 12.14 -20.77
CA PRO A 198 -1.55 12.55 -22.11
C PRO A 198 -0.69 11.99 -23.26
N GLN A 199 0.62 11.81 -23.01
CA GLN A 199 1.55 11.26 -24.02
C GLN A 199 1.40 9.74 -24.19
N ALA A 200 1.18 9.01 -23.11
CA ALA A 200 0.95 7.56 -23.16
C ALA A 200 -0.41 7.21 -23.79
N ARG A 201 -1.42 8.10 -23.69
CA ARG A 201 -2.68 7.96 -24.45
C ARG A 201 -2.46 8.00 -25.97
N ARG A 202 -1.46 8.76 -26.45
CA ARG A 202 -1.09 8.76 -27.89
C ARG A 202 -0.45 7.45 -28.29
N LEU A 203 0.41 6.86 -27.47
CA LEU A 203 1.03 5.56 -27.69
C LEU A 203 -0.01 4.43 -27.73
N CYS A 204 -0.94 4.40 -26.78
CA CYS A 204 -2.03 3.41 -26.77
C CYS A 204 -2.94 3.52 -28.01
N LYS A 205 -3.26 4.74 -28.48
CA LYS A 205 -4.03 4.94 -29.72
C LYS A 205 -3.26 4.53 -30.98
N GLY A 206 -1.93 4.62 -30.95
CA GLY A 206 -1.06 4.19 -32.05
C GLY A 206 -0.97 2.67 -32.19
N ILE A 207 -1.05 1.93 -31.09
CA ILE A 207 -1.04 0.46 -31.05
C ILE A 207 -2.37 -0.10 -31.54
N GLN A 208 -3.51 0.51 -31.14
CA GLN A 208 -4.85 0.08 -31.58
C GLN A 208 -5.14 0.28 -33.09
N LYS A 209 -4.32 1.04 -33.81
CA LYS A 209 -4.47 1.26 -35.26
C LYS A 209 -3.64 0.33 -36.13
N ARG A 210 -2.90 -0.63 -35.55
CA ARG A 210 -2.04 -1.59 -36.27
C ARG A 210 -2.53 -3.02 -36.23
N HIS A 211 -3.80 -3.22 -35.79
CA HIS A 211 -4.48 -4.54 -35.89
C HIS A 211 -5.81 -4.39 -36.60
#